data_17cd2030540caac85372f7c359f72e29
#
_entry.id   17cd2030540caac85372f7c359f72e29
#
_cell.length_a   1.000
_cell.length_b   1.000
_cell.length_c   1.000
_cell.angle_alpha   90.00
_cell.angle_beta   90.00
_cell.angle_gamma   90.00
#
_symmetry.space_group_name_H-M   'P 1'
#
loop_
_entity.id
_entity.type
_entity.pdbx_description
1 polymer ?
#
loop_
_entity_poly.entity_id
_entity_poly.type
_entity_poly.pdbx_seq_one_letter_code
_entity_poly.pdbx_strand_id
1 'polypeptide(L)'
;MGKVFNTTAVCIPEKHYMVDITERLNQIKALVDEGKYFTINRARQYGKTTTLLALKKMLEKEYDVILMDFQTFGSADFATENIFALSFANTFLRQFKKYVSGMEIPLKQAVEMLEKSVNGRAGYFTLKPLFEELGDICEASEKPIVLMIDEVDSASNNQVFLDFLGQLRAQYINRFQQKTFQSVILAGVYDIKNLRHKIRPDEEHKYNSPWNIAADFKVDMSFSENEIAGMLEAYEKDHQTGMNIEKMAKAIYAYTSGYPFLVSRICQLMDEDISTEEKYGSKTAAWTDAGFHEAVKLLLAEKNTLFESLSEKLSSYPELNEMLYTLLFTGKAIAYNYYEPSISIATMFGFVKNQNGVMAIANRLFETWLYNLYLSTSEMQSKKIYSAALLDKNQFIMDGRLNMRLILERFVVHFNDLYGEREQAFVEEEGRKYFLLYLRPIINGTGNYYIEARTRGQKRTDVIVDYLGEQYIIEMKIWRGKEYNERGEKQLAEYLDAYHTSTGYLLSFNFNKNKETGVHEIILGDKKIIEAVV
;
A
#
# COMPACT_ATOMS: atom_id res chain seq x y z
N MET A 1 0.30 -24.29 19.86
CA MET A 1 1.15 -23.45 18.98
C MET A 1 0.95 -22.01 19.39
N GLY A 2 2.02 -21.24 19.51
CA GLY A 2 1.94 -19.80 19.75
C GLY A 2 1.32 -19.07 18.55
N LYS A 3 0.90 -17.80 18.74
CA LYS A 3 0.49 -16.94 17.62
C LYS A 3 1.68 -16.62 16.72
N VAL A 4 1.40 -16.32 15.44
CA VAL A 4 2.39 -15.92 14.43
C VAL A 4 1.93 -14.67 13.71
N PHE A 5 2.83 -13.96 13.03
CA PHE A 5 2.47 -12.90 12.09
C PHE A 5 2.02 -13.54 10.77
N ASN A 6 0.86 -13.13 10.27
CA ASN A 6 0.30 -13.70 9.04
C ASN A 6 0.34 -12.70 7.89
N THR A 7 0.85 -13.16 6.76
CA THR A 7 0.97 -12.38 5.51
C THR A 7 0.20 -13.01 4.36
N THR A 8 -0.46 -14.15 4.60
CA THR A 8 -1.22 -14.90 3.60
C THR A 8 -2.67 -15.06 4.03
N ALA A 9 -3.58 -15.01 3.07
CA ALA A 9 -5.00 -15.22 3.28
C ALA A 9 -5.61 -14.39 4.45
N VAL A 10 -6.41 -15.00 5.30
CA VAL A 10 -7.19 -14.34 6.35
C VAL A 10 -6.47 -14.38 7.68
N CYS A 11 -6.43 -13.24 8.39
CA CYS A 11 -5.96 -13.20 9.77
C CYS A 11 -7.04 -13.68 10.74
N ILE A 12 -6.65 -14.53 11.69
CA ILE A 12 -7.51 -15.16 12.71
C ILE A 12 -6.97 -14.79 14.09
N PRO A 13 -7.74 -14.10 14.97
CA PRO A 13 -7.26 -13.58 16.25
C PRO A 13 -6.67 -14.62 17.20
N GLU A 14 -7.16 -15.85 17.14
CA GLU A 14 -6.70 -16.96 17.99
C GLU A 14 -5.32 -17.51 17.56
N LYS A 15 -4.92 -17.27 16.29
CA LYS A 15 -3.72 -17.84 15.67
C LYS A 15 -2.67 -16.80 15.31
N HIS A 16 -3.09 -15.54 15.14
CA HIS A 16 -2.24 -14.51 14.57
C HIS A 16 -2.14 -13.29 15.49
N TYR A 17 -0.98 -12.64 15.49
CA TYR A 17 -0.85 -11.29 16.02
C TYR A 17 -1.53 -10.32 15.08
N MET A 18 -2.49 -9.56 15.59
CA MET A 18 -3.34 -8.67 14.79
C MET A 18 -3.50 -7.33 15.49
N VAL A 19 -3.70 -6.30 14.72
CA VAL A 19 -4.19 -5.02 15.26
C VAL A 19 -5.67 -5.14 15.66
N ASP A 20 -6.07 -4.36 16.65
CA ASP A 20 -7.49 -4.23 17.00
C ASP A 20 -8.19 -3.33 15.98
N ILE A 21 -9.11 -3.91 15.22
CA ILE A 21 -9.91 -3.21 14.20
C ILE A 21 -11.34 -2.89 14.67
N THR A 22 -11.62 -3.00 15.96
CA THR A 22 -12.98 -2.86 16.52
C THR A 22 -13.59 -1.49 16.18
N GLU A 23 -12.84 -0.41 16.33
CA GLU A 23 -13.33 0.95 16.00
C GLU A 23 -13.67 1.07 14.50
N ARG A 24 -12.84 0.50 13.65
CA ARG A 24 -13.07 0.44 12.20
C ARG A 24 -14.32 -0.36 11.87
N LEU A 25 -14.53 -1.51 12.51
CA LEU A 25 -15.73 -2.32 12.34
C LEU A 25 -16.99 -1.56 12.79
N ASN A 26 -16.92 -0.79 13.88
CA ASN A 26 -18.02 0.05 14.35
C ASN A 26 -18.39 1.13 13.32
N GLN A 27 -17.39 1.78 12.70
CA GLN A 27 -17.61 2.77 11.64
C GLN A 27 -18.27 2.13 10.41
N ILE A 28 -17.87 0.92 10.04
CA ILE A 28 -18.48 0.19 8.92
C ILE A 28 -19.90 -0.27 9.29
N LYS A 29 -20.11 -0.75 10.53
CA LYS A 29 -21.44 -1.11 11.04
C LYS A 29 -22.40 0.07 10.97
N ALA A 30 -21.97 1.27 11.30
CA ALA A 30 -22.81 2.46 11.22
C ALA A 30 -23.34 2.70 9.80
N LEU A 31 -22.54 2.46 8.73
CA LEU A 31 -23.01 2.52 7.35
C LEU A 31 -24.06 1.44 7.04
N VAL A 32 -23.89 0.24 7.63
CA VAL A 32 -24.88 -0.85 7.49
C VAL A 32 -26.17 -0.49 8.19
N ASP A 33 -26.10 0.03 9.41
CA ASP A 33 -27.28 0.43 10.22
C ASP A 33 -28.08 1.54 9.51
N GLU A 34 -27.39 2.46 8.83
CA GLU A 34 -28.01 3.50 7.98
C GLU A 34 -28.61 2.97 6.67
N GLY A 35 -28.49 1.70 6.37
CA GLY A 35 -28.97 1.10 5.12
C GLY A 35 -28.22 1.59 3.88
N LYS A 36 -26.92 1.91 4.02
CA LYS A 36 -26.09 2.33 2.87
C LYS A 36 -25.61 1.14 2.06
N TYR A 37 -25.57 1.32 0.74
CA TYR A 37 -24.82 0.46 -0.16
C TYR A 37 -23.48 1.13 -0.41
N PHE A 38 -22.37 0.40 -0.33
CA PHE A 38 -21.03 0.98 -0.48
C PHE A 38 -20.00 -0.04 -0.98
N THR A 39 -18.84 0.48 -1.37
CA THR A 39 -17.73 -0.32 -1.86
C THR A 39 -16.50 -0.12 -1.00
N ILE A 40 -15.88 -1.22 -0.58
CA ILE A 40 -14.56 -1.23 0.06
C ILE A 40 -13.51 -1.43 -1.03
N ASN A 41 -13.11 -0.34 -1.70
CA ASN A 41 -12.03 -0.38 -2.67
C ASN A 41 -10.71 0.01 -2.02
N ARG A 42 -9.86 -0.99 -1.89
CA ARG A 42 -8.50 -0.84 -1.38
C ARG A 42 -7.57 -1.71 -2.21
N ALA A 43 -6.31 -1.31 -2.27
CA ALA A 43 -5.24 -2.07 -2.90
C ALA A 43 -5.21 -3.54 -2.44
N ARG A 44 -4.48 -4.39 -3.15
CA ARG A 44 -4.27 -5.78 -2.74
C ARG A 44 -3.63 -5.85 -1.35
N GLN A 45 -3.92 -6.91 -0.60
CA GLN A 45 -3.34 -7.18 0.72
C GLN A 45 -3.57 -6.06 1.77
N TYR A 46 -4.68 -5.34 1.60
CA TYR A 46 -5.12 -4.28 2.52
C TYR A 46 -6.10 -4.78 3.60
N GLY A 47 -6.22 -6.10 3.77
CA GLY A 47 -7.05 -6.72 4.80
C GLY A 47 -8.56 -6.72 4.54
N LYS A 48 -9.02 -6.55 3.27
CA LYS A 48 -10.45 -6.52 2.89
C LYS A 48 -11.19 -7.75 3.39
N THR A 49 -10.76 -8.94 2.99
CA THR A 49 -11.40 -10.22 3.36
C THR A 49 -11.40 -10.44 4.88
N THR A 50 -10.30 -10.12 5.58
CA THR A 50 -10.23 -10.19 7.05
C THR A 50 -11.25 -9.25 7.69
N THR A 51 -11.39 -8.03 7.17
CA THR A 51 -12.38 -7.05 7.65
C THR A 51 -13.82 -7.54 7.40
N LEU A 52 -14.12 -8.08 6.21
CA LEU A 52 -15.45 -8.63 5.90
C LEU A 52 -15.83 -9.78 6.82
N LEU A 53 -14.90 -10.70 7.11
CA LEU A 53 -15.16 -11.82 8.01
C LEU A 53 -15.36 -11.38 9.45
N ALA A 54 -14.55 -10.41 9.94
CA ALA A 54 -14.73 -9.84 11.27
C ALA A 54 -16.06 -9.06 11.37
N LEU A 55 -16.39 -8.28 10.34
CA LEU A 55 -17.66 -7.56 10.25
C LEU A 55 -18.86 -8.52 10.25
N LYS A 56 -18.79 -9.60 9.47
CA LYS A 56 -19.81 -10.63 9.46
C LYS A 56 -20.10 -11.15 10.87
N LYS A 57 -19.06 -11.55 11.61
CA LYS A 57 -19.18 -12.05 12.99
C LYS A 57 -19.83 -11.01 13.92
N MET A 58 -19.52 -9.72 13.72
CA MET A 58 -20.13 -8.63 14.48
C MET A 58 -21.62 -8.46 14.15
N LEU A 59 -21.95 -8.43 12.85
CA LEU A 59 -23.30 -8.15 12.35
C LEU A 59 -24.31 -9.32 12.57
N GLU A 60 -23.86 -10.58 12.63
CA GLU A 60 -24.74 -11.75 12.80
C GLU A 60 -25.60 -11.72 14.06
N LYS A 61 -25.31 -10.84 15.01
CA LYS A 61 -26.15 -10.61 16.19
C LYS A 61 -27.49 -9.96 15.84
N GLU A 62 -27.49 -9.06 14.85
CA GLU A 62 -28.63 -8.20 14.50
C GLU A 62 -29.16 -8.44 13.09
N TYR A 63 -28.34 -9.02 12.20
CA TYR A 63 -28.60 -9.21 10.79
C TYR A 63 -28.38 -10.66 10.34
N ASP A 64 -29.06 -11.06 9.27
CA ASP A 64 -28.68 -12.25 8.51
C ASP A 64 -27.65 -11.83 7.46
N VAL A 65 -26.44 -12.37 7.55
CA VAL A 65 -25.30 -11.91 6.75
C VAL A 65 -24.90 -12.95 5.70
N ILE A 66 -25.03 -12.59 4.43
CA ILE A 66 -24.59 -13.39 3.30
C ILE A 66 -23.25 -12.83 2.81
N LEU A 67 -22.20 -13.63 2.88
CA LEU A 67 -20.87 -13.27 2.38
C LEU A 67 -20.52 -14.19 1.20
N MET A 68 -20.50 -13.64 0.00
CA MET A 68 -20.09 -14.33 -1.22
C MET A 68 -18.67 -13.96 -1.60
N ASP A 69 -17.97 -14.87 -2.25
CA ASP A 69 -16.67 -14.65 -2.86
C ASP A 69 -16.78 -14.90 -4.36
N PHE A 70 -16.66 -13.84 -5.16
CA PHE A 70 -16.75 -13.94 -6.62
C PHE A 70 -15.48 -14.53 -7.26
N GLN A 71 -14.40 -14.72 -6.51
CA GLN A 71 -13.27 -15.51 -6.98
C GLN A 71 -13.66 -16.97 -7.25
N THR A 72 -14.71 -17.47 -6.57
CA THR A 72 -15.22 -18.83 -6.78
C THR A 72 -16.10 -18.97 -8.03
N PHE A 73 -16.47 -17.85 -8.66
CA PHE A 73 -17.21 -17.82 -9.92
C PHE A 73 -16.25 -17.89 -11.09
N GLY A 74 -16.36 -18.92 -11.91
CA GLY A 74 -15.57 -19.05 -13.13
C GLY A 74 -16.10 -18.18 -14.27
N SER A 75 -15.36 -18.05 -15.36
CA SER A 75 -15.81 -17.32 -16.56
C SER A 75 -17.14 -17.85 -17.11
N ALA A 76 -17.41 -19.13 -16.96
CA ALA A 76 -18.67 -19.75 -17.37
C ALA A 76 -19.87 -19.21 -16.57
N ASP A 77 -19.70 -18.88 -15.29
CA ASP A 77 -20.77 -18.33 -14.44
C ASP A 77 -21.22 -16.94 -14.88
N PHE A 78 -20.39 -16.22 -15.63
CA PHE A 78 -20.69 -14.91 -16.20
C PHE A 78 -21.06 -14.94 -17.68
N ALA A 79 -21.20 -16.13 -18.29
CA ALA A 79 -21.40 -16.25 -19.73
C ALA A 79 -22.77 -15.73 -20.20
N THR A 80 -23.82 -15.92 -19.41
CA THR A 80 -25.16 -15.42 -19.68
C THR A 80 -25.85 -14.96 -18.41
N GLU A 81 -26.86 -14.11 -18.54
CA GLU A 81 -27.67 -13.65 -17.42
C GLU A 81 -28.33 -14.82 -16.65
N ASN A 82 -28.82 -15.82 -17.39
CA ASN A 82 -29.43 -17.01 -16.79
C ASN A 82 -28.43 -17.83 -15.95
N ILE A 83 -27.24 -18.13 -16.50
CA ILE A 83 -26.21 -18.89 -15.79
C ILE A 83 -25.78 -18.14 -14.54
N PHE A 84 -25.54 -16.84 -14.65
CA PHE A 84 -25.16 -16.01 -13.51
C PHE A 84 -26.24 -16.00 -12.42
N ALA A 85 -27.52 -15.82 -12.80
CA ALA A 85 -28.64 -15.83 -11.86
C ALA A 85 -28.75 -17.15 -11.13
N LEU A 86 -28.55 -18.28 -11.81
CA LEU A 86 -28.56 -19.62 -11.19
C LEU A 86 -27.36 -19.81 -10.24
N SER A 87 -26.15 -19.43 -10.63
CA SER A 87 -24.94 -19.53 -9.80
C SER A 87 -25.05 -18.66 -8.56
N PHE A 88 -25.56 -17.44 -8.71
CA PHE A 88 -25.81 -16.53 -7.59
C PHE A 88 -26.85 -17.09 -6.64
N ALA A 89 -28.02 -17.52 -7.15
CA ALA A 89 -29.08 -18.07 -6.33
C ALA A 89 -28.64 -19.32 -5.56
N ASN A 90 -27.93 -20.25 -6.20
CA ASN A 90 -27.40 -21.43 -5.54
C ASN A 90 -26.41 -21.08 -4.41
N THR A 91 -25.54 -20.10 -4.64
CA THR A 91 -24.58 -19.64 -3.64
C THR A 91 -25.29 -18.94 -2.47
N PHE A 92 -26.30 -18.11 -2.76
CA PHE A 92 -27.15 -17.46 -1.78
C PHE A 92 -27.87 -18.50 -0.91
N LEU A 93 -28.60 -19.42 -1.51
CA LEU A 93 -29.35 -20.47 -0.82
C LEU A 93 -28.46 -21.32 0.08
N ARG A 94 -27.28 -21.73 -0.42
CA ARG A 94 -26.34 -22.54 0.37
C ARG A 94 -25.90 -21.82 1.65
N GLN A 95 -25.72 -20.51 1.61
CA GLN A 95 -25.34 -19.71 2.78
C GLN A 95 -26.53 -19.36 3.66
N PHE A 96 -27.68 -19.06 3.05
CA PHE A 96 -28.88 -18.65 3.78
C PHE A 96 -29.52 -19.80 4.56
N LYS A 97 -29.38 -21.07 4.10
CA LYS A 97 -29.91 -22.27 4.77
C LYS A 97 -29.50 -22.42 6.23
N LYS A 98 -28.35 -21.89 6.65
CA LYS A 98 -27.93 -21.91 8.05
C LYS A 98 -28.85 -21.07 8.96
N TYR A 99 -29.55 -20.08 8.41
CA TYR A 99 -30.52 -19.27 9.14
C TYR A 99 -31.93 -19.84 9.10
N VAL A 100 -32.18 -20.87 8.25
CA VAL A 100 -33.52 -21.46 8.04
C VAL A 100 -33.97 -22.36 9.20
N SER A 101 -33.03 -22.89 10.00
CA SER A 101 -33.37 -23.77 11.14
C SER A 101 -34.11 -22.99 12.22
N GLY A 102 -35.43 -23.20 12.34
CA GLY A 102 -36.31 -22.52 13.31
C GLY A 102 -37.09 -21.33 12.75
N MET A 103 -37.09 -21.13 11.42
CA MET A 103 -37.77 -20.03 10.76
C MET A 103 -39.29 -20.15 10.77
N GLU A 104 -39.95 -19.00 10.75
CA GLU A 104 -41.38 -18.87 10.50
C GLU A 104 -41.78 -19.38 9.10
N ILE A 105 -43.04 -19.81 8.97
CA ILE A 105 -43.61 -20.40 7.75
C ILE A 105 -43.39 -19.50 6.51
N PRO A 106 -43.60 -18.14 6.55
CA PRO A 106 -43.47 -17.29 5.38
C PRO A 106 -42.03 -17.29 4.78
N LEU A 107 -41.01 -17.23 5.62
CA LEU A 107 -39.64 -17.23 5.14
C LEU A 107 -39.23 -18.57 4.54
N LYS A 108 -39.66 -19.67 5.17
CA LYS A 108 -39.45 -21.03 4.64
C LYS A 108 -40.08 -21.18 3.24
N GLN A 109 -41.30 -20.67 3.06
CA GLN A 109 -42.01 -20.72 1.76
C GLN A 109 -41.27 -19.90 0.70
N ALA A 110 -40.76 -18.68 1.02
CA ALA A 110 -40.01 -17.86 0.10
C ALA A 110 -38.69 -18.53 -0.36
N VAL A 111 -37.98 -19.15 0.58
CA VAL A 111 -36.75 -19.91 0.27
C VAL A 111 -37.05 -21.15 -0.61
N GLU A 112 -38.12 -21.90 -0.31
CA GLU A 112 -38.54 -23.04 -1.11
C GLU A 112 -38.97 -22.62 -2.53
N MET A 113 -39.53 -21.41 -2.69
CA MET A 113 -39.90 -20.88 -4.01
C MET A 113 -38.64 -20.61 -4.84
N LEU A 114 -37.64 -19.95 -4.28
CA LEU A 114 -36.36 -19.73 -4.97
C LEU A 114 -35.69 -21.06 -5.34
N GLU A 115 -35.71 -22.05 -4.46
CA GLU A 115 -35.20 -23.40 -4.77
C GLU A 115 -35.94 -24.07 -5.94
N LYS A 116 -37.27 -23.97 -5.98
CA LYS A 116 -38.10 -24.51 -7.06
C LYS A 116 -37.83 -23.79 -8.39
N SER A 117 -37.64 -22.47 -8.35
CA SER A 117 -37.34 -21.66 -9.55
C SER A 117 -35.98 -22.02 -10.12
N VAL A 118 -34.97 -22.17 -9.28
CA VAL A 118 -33.61 -22.60 -9.68
C VAL A 118 -33.65 -23.99 -10.33
N ASN A 119 -34.40 -24.95 -9.74
CA ASN A 119 -34.45 -26.33 -10.24
C ASN A 119 -35.42 -26.52 -11.42
N GLY A 120 -36.51 -25.76 -11.48
CA GLY A 120 -37.59 -26.00 -12.43
C GLY A 120 -37.59 -25.10 -13.66
N ARG A 121 -36.93 -23.90 -13.61
CA ARG A 121 -36.95 -22.89 -14.65
C ARG A 121 -35.56 -22.60 -15.24
N ALA A 122 -34.70 -23.60 -15.28
CA ALA A 122 -33.28 -23.42 -15.67
C ALA A 122 -33.03 -22.59 -16.96
N GLY A 123 -33.94 -22.65 -17.93
CA GLY A 123 -33.78 -21.88 -19.19
C GLY A 123 -34.32 -20.44 -19.18
N TYR A 124 -35.11 -20.05 -18.17
CA TYR A 124 -35.80 -18.75 -18.10
C TYR A 124 -35.56 -17.97 -16.82
N PHE A 125 -34.72 -18.49 -15.93
CA PHE A 125 -34.38 -17.85 -14.66
C PHE A 125 -33.28 -16.80 -14.87
N THR A 126 -33.69 -15.53 -14.98
CA THR A 126 -32.78 -14.39 -15.22
C THR A 126 -32.68 -13.49 -14.00
N LEU A 127 -31.98 -12.36 -14.10
CA LEU A 127 -31.79 -11.42 -12.98
C LEU A 127 -33.12 -10.88 -12.44
N LYS A 128 -34.09 -10.59 -13.31
CA LYS A 128 -35.37 -10.03 -12.84
C LYS A 128 -36.13 -11.00 -11.92
N PRO A 129 -36.46 -12.26 -12.30
CA PRO A 129 -37.04 -13.24 -11.37
C PRO A 129 -36.19 -13.48 -10.12
N LEU A 130 -34.85 -13.53 -10.27
CA LEU A 130 -33.96 -13.67 -9.12
C LEU A 130 -34.19 -12.57 -8.08
N PHE A 131 -34.20 -11.30 -8.52
CA PHE A 131 -34.37 -10.18 -7.61
C PHE A 131 -35.78 -10.04 -7.04
N GLU A 132 -36.81 -10.47 -7.77
CA GLU A 132 -38.18 -10.58 -7.25
C GLU A 132 -38.23 -11.59 -6.08
N GLU A 133 -37.69 -12.78 -6.25
CA GLU A 133 -37.67 -13.82 -5.20
C GLU A 133 -36.72 -13.47 -4.04
N LEU A 134 -35.60 -12.79 -4.28
CA LEU A 134 -34.76 -12.24 -3.20
C LEU A 134 -35.49 -11.16 -2.40
N GLY A 135 -36.32 -10.35 -3.05
CA GLY A 135 -37.19 -9.37 -2.40
C GLY A 135 -38.20 -10.04 -1.49
N ASP A 136 -38.85 -11.12 -1.94
CA ASP A 136 -39.79 -11.91 -1.13
C ASP A 136 -39.12 -12.52 0.12
N ILE A 137 -37.87 -12.99 -0.03
CA ILE A 137 -37.07 -13.47 1.12
C ILE A 137 -36.77 -12.32 2.08
N CYS A 138 -36.38 -11.12 1.59
CA CYS A 138 -36.14 -9.96 2.44
C CYS A 138 -37.40 -9.48 3.16
N GLU A 139 -38.57 -9.56 2.51
CA GLU A 139 -39.86 -9.20 3.11
C GLU A 139 -40.25 -10.17 4.23
N ALA A 140 -40.04 -11.47 4.00
CA ALA A 140 -40.39 -12.54 4.92
C ALA A 140 -39.38 -12.72 6.07
N SER A 141 -38.17 -12.14 5.97
CA SER A 141 -37.14 -12.29 7.00
C SER A 141 -37.40 -11.40 8.19
N GLU A 142 -37.28 -11.99 9.42
CA GLU A 142 -37.38 -11.26 10.69
C GLU A 142 -36.21 -10.30 10.87
N LYS A 143 -34.97 -10.80 10.62
CA LYS A 143 -33.77 -9.97 10.65
C LYS A 143 -33.51 -9.39 9.27
N PRO A 144 -33.13 -8.10 9.15
CA PRO A 144 -32.72 -7.55 7.86
C PRO A 144 -31.51 -8.29 7.32
N ILE A 145 -31.46 -8.48 6.00
CA ILE A 145 -30.40 -9.22 5.32
C ILE A 145 -29.31 -8.26 4.83
N VAL A 146 -28.05 -8.55 5.14
CA VAL A 146 -26.87 -7.84 4.62
C VAL A 146 -26.16 -8.74 3.60
N LEU A 147 -25.97 -8.21 2.39
CA LEU A 147 -25.23 -8.87 1.33
C LEU A 147 -23.81 -8.31 1.24
N MET A 148 -22.81 -9.15 1.40
CA MET A 148 -21.40 -8.84 1.20
C MET A 148 -20.85 -9.66 0.05
N ILE A 149 -20.14 -9.04 -0.88
CA ILE A 149 -19.49 -9.72 -2.00
C ILE A 149 -18.02 -9.34 -2.02
N ASP A 150 -17.15 -10.30 -1.81
CA ASP A 150 -15.69 -10.13 -1.92
C ASP A 150 -15.20 -10.44 -3.33
N GLU A 151 -14.01 -9.94 -3.68
CA GLU A 151 -13.32 -10.13 -4.95
C GLU A 151 -14.20 -9.81 -6.18
N VAL A 152 -14.98 -8.73 -6.10
CA VAL A 152 -15.84 -8.28 -7.21
C VAL A 152 -15.07 -7.92 -8.49
N ASP A 153 -13.75 -7.79 -8.37
CA ASP A 153 -12.86 -7.53 -9.51
C ASP A 153 -12.89 -8.67 -10.55
N SER A 154 -13.12 -9.91 -10.13
CA SER A 154 -13.25 -11.07 -11.01
C SER A 154 -14.47 -10.95 -11.95
N ALA A 155 -15.52 -10.27 -11.48
CA ALA A 155 -16.74 -10.00 -12.26
C ALA A 155 -16.64 -8.74 -13.13
N SER A 156 -15.66 -7.89 -12.91
CA SER A 156 -15.60 -6.49 -13.40
C SER A 156 -15.59 -6.32 -14.92
N ASN A 157 -15.24 -7.35 -15.68
CA ASN A 157 -15.16 -7.33 -17.14
C ASN A 157 -16.43 -7.90 -17.83
N ASN A 158 -17.47 -8.24 -17.06
CA ASN A 158 -18.64 -8.93 -17.56
C ASN A 158 -19.86 -8.01 -17.60
N GLN A 159 -20.58 -7.98 -18.75
CA GLN A 159 -21.79 -7.19 -18.88
C GLN A 159 -22.87 -7.59 -17.87
N VAL A 160 -23.05 -8.89 -17.62
CA VAL A 160 -24.03 -9.40 -16.67
C VAL A 160 -23.82 -8.86 -15.26
N PHE A 161 -22.59 -8.58 -14.87
CA PHE A 161 -22.30 -7.96 -13.58
C PHE A 161 -22.78 -6.50 -13.52
N LEU A 162 -22.66 -5.75 -14.62
CA LEU A 162 -23.23 -4.40 -14.70
C LEU A 162 -24.77 -4.43 -14.61
N ASP A 163 -25.40 -5.42 -15.23
CA ASP A 163 -26.85 -5.60 -15.20
C ASP A 163 -27.30 -6.01 -13.78
N PHE A 164 -26.55 -6.86 -13.09
CA PHE A 164 -26.75 -7.18 -11.68
C PHE A 164 -26.67 -5.95 -10.77
N LEU A 165 -25.65 -5.09 -10.95
CA LEU A 165 -25.57 -3.81 -10.24
C LEU A 165 -26.75 -2.89 -10.54
N GLY A 166 -27.26 -2.94 -11.77
CA GLY A 166 -28.48 -2.24 -12.18
C GLY A 166 -29.71 -2.68 -11.40
N GLN A 167 -29.87 -4.00 -11.18
CA GLN A 167 -30.96 -4.55 -10.37
C GLN A 167 -30.83 -4.13 -8.88
N LEU A 168 -29.64 -4.25 -8.31
CA LEU A 168 -29.37 -3.76 -6.93
C LEU A 168 -29.74 -2.29 -6.77
N ARG A 169 -29.37 -1.45 -7.77
CA ARG A 169 -29.75 -0.04 -7.78
C ARG A 169 -31.26 0.16 -7.82
N ALA A 170 -31.97 -0.55 -8.69
CA ALA A 170 -33.41 -0.44 -8.81
C ALA A 170 -34.11 -0.78 -7.49
N GLN A 171 -33.70 -1.85 -6.84
CA GLN A 171 -34.22 -2.22 -5.51
C GLN A 171 -33.88 -1.18 -4.45
N TYR A 172 -32.65 -0.67 -4.41
CA TYR A 172 -32.26 0.37 -3.46
C TYR A 172 -33.11 1.64 -3.58
N ILE A 173 -33.44 2.07 -4.80
CA ILE A 173 -34.31 3.22 -5.05
C ILE A 173 -35.73 2.95 -4.55
N ASN A 174 -36.22 1.73 -4.76
CA ASN A 174 -37.59 1.33 -4.43
C ASN A 174 -37.75 0.80 -2.98
N ARG A 175 -36.70 0.82 -2.15
CA ARG A 175 -36.68 0.21 -0.81
C ARG A 175 -37.73 0.73 0.16
N PHE A 176 -38.31 1.92 -0.09
CA PHE A 176 -39.40 2.46 0.71
C PHE A 176 -40.76 1.86 0.38
N GLN A 177 -40.87 1.16 -0.75
CA GLN A 177 -42.11 0.50 -1.20
C GLN A 177 -42.05 -1.02 -0.97
N GLN A 178 -40.86 -1.61 -1.09
CA GLN A 178 -40.63 -3.03 -0.93
C GLN A 178 -39.32 -3.25 -0.18
N LYS A 179 -39.31 -4.13 0.82
CA LYS A 179 -38.08 -4.47 1.52
C LYS A 179 -37.06 -5.09 0.56
N THR A 180 -35.82 -4.79 0.78
CA THR A 180 -34.66 -5.33 0.09
C THR A 180 -33.51 -5.50 1.06
N PHE A 181 -32.31 -5.83 0.57
CA PHE A 181 -31.12 -5.90 1.43
C PHE A 181 -30.97 -4.62 2.25
N GLN A 182 -30.75 -4.78 3.56
CA GLN A 182 -30.43 -3.67 4.48
C GLN A 182 -29.21 -2.90 3.99
N SER A 183 -28.17 -3.63 3.63
CA SER A 183 -26.95 -3.07 3.08
C SER A 183 -26.32 -4.03 2.08
N VAL A 184 -25.64 -3.47 1.08
CA VAL A 184 -24.82 -4.24 0.14
C VAL A 184 -23.40 -3.70 0.17
N ILE A 185 -22.44 -4.56 0.49
CA ILE A 185 -21.02 -4.26 0.60
C ILE A 185 -20.29 -5.00 -0.52
N LEU A 186 -19.68 -4.26 -1.42
CA LEU A 186 -18.84 -4.83 -2.47
C LEU A 186 -17.37 -4.57 -2.14
N ALA A 187 -16.53 -5.60 -2.12
CA ALA A 187 -15.11 -5.45 -1.85
C ALA A 187 -14.26 -5.85 -3.05
N GLY A 188 -13.30 -5.00 -3.39
CA GLY A 188 -12.40 -5.20 -4.52
C GLY A 188 -11.28 -4.16 -4.57
N VAL A 189 -10.50 -4.18 -5.63
CA VAL A 189 -9.45 -3.19 -5.90
C VAL A 189 -9.99 -2.08 -6.80
N TYR A 190 -10.73 -2.45 -7.86
CA TYR A 190 -11.21 -1.50 -8.85
C TYR A 190 -12.37 -0.65 -8.32
N ASP A 191 -12.39 0.62 -8.75
CA ASP A 191 -13.56 1.47 -8.53
C ASP A 191 -14.72 1.03 -9.45
N ILE A 192 -15.71 0.40 -8.83
CA ILE A 192 -16.91 -0.12 -9.52
C ILE A 192 -17.67 1.00 -10.24
N LYS A 193 -17.58 2.24 -9.74
CA LYS A 193 -18.20 3.41 -10.41
C LYS A 193 -17.64 3.64 -11.83
N ASN A 194 -16.40 3.21 -12.08
CA ASN A 194 -15.70 3.44 -13.35
C ASN A 194 -15.57 2.19 -14.25
N LEU A 195 -16.21 1.06 -13.90
CA LEU A 195 -16.08 -0.21 -14.64
C LEU A 195 -16.53 -0.13 -16.12
N ARG A 196 -17.51 0.69 -16.46
CA ARG A 196 -18.00 0.80 -17.84
C ARG A 196 -16.97 1.26 -18.84
N HIS A 197 -16.10 2.20 -18.49
CA HIS A 197 -15.02 2.65 -19.37
C HIS A 197 -14.08 1.52 -19.78
N LYS A 198 -13.97 0.49 -18.95
CA LYS A 198 -13.10 -0.65 -19.22
C LYS A 198 -13.75 -1.68 -20.16
N ILE A 199 -15.08 -1.83 -20.08
CA ILE A 199 -15.84 -2.83 -20.88
C ILE A 199 -16.18 -2.30 -22.27
N ARG A 200 -16.42 -0.99 -22.43
CA ARG A 200 -16.82 -0.34 -23.68
C ARG A 200 -16.11 1.00 -23.88
N PRO A 201 -14.82 0.98 -24.27
CA PRO A 201 -14.05 2.21 -24.47
C PRO A 201 -14.57 3.11 -25.61
N ASP A 202 -15.29 2.54 -26.59
CA ASP A 202 -15.74 3.25 -27.81
C ASP A 202 -17.16 3.85 -27.71
N GLU A 203 -17.90 3.64 -26.63
CA GLU A 203 -19.21 4.27 -26.45
C GLU A 203 -19.07 5.67 -25.82
N GLU A 204 -18.90 6.69 -26.68
CA GLU A 204 -18.90 8.10 -26.27
C GLU A 204 -20.26 8.52 -25.66
N HIS A 205 -20.17 9.15 -24.48
CA HIS A 205 -21.13 10.12 -23.92
C HIS A 205 -22.45 9.67 -23.30
N LYS A 206 -22.70 8.44 -22.96
CA LYS A 206 -23.85 8.17 -22.07
C LYS A 206 -23.40 7.26 -20.96
N TYR A 207 -23.26 7.86 -19.66
CA TYR A 207 -23.73 6.93 -18.66
C TYR A 207 -23.20 7.14 -17.25
N ASN A 208 -24.12 7.41 -16.40
CA ASN A 208 -23.99 7.19 -14.96
C ASN A 208 -23.74 5.70 -14.69
N SER A 209 -22.72 5.36 -13.92
CA SER A 209 -22.50 4.01 -13.43
C SER A 209 -23.76 3.48 -12.74
N PRO A 210 -24.14 2.20 -12.93
CA PRO A 210 -25.25 1.61 -12.19
C PRO A 210 -25.03 1.62 -10.66
N TRP A 211 -23.79 1.82 -10.21
CA TRP A 211 -23.40 1.88 -8.81
C TRP A 211 -23.28 3.30 -8.24
N ASN A 212 -23.87 4.29 -8.88
CA ASN A 212 -23.83 5.70 -8.41
C ASN A 212 -24.65 5.96 -7.13
N ILE A 213 -25.39 4.98 -6.64
CA ILE A 213 -26.09 4.98 -5.35
C ILE A 213 -25.15 4.72 -4.17
N ALA A 214 -23.94 4.23 -4.43
CA ALA A 214 -23.01 3.85 -3.37
C ALA A 214 -22.56 5.06 -2.56
N ALA A 215 -22.68 4.93 -1.24
CA ALA A 215 -22.11 5.88 -0.29
C ALA A 215 -20.57 5.87 -0.38
N ASP A 216 -19.96 7.01 -0.06
CA ASP A 216 -18.51 7.11 0.00
C ASP A 216 -17.97 6.35 1.22
N PHE A 217 -17.03 5.46 0.96
CA PHE A 217 -16.34 4.69 2.01
C PHE A 217 -15.10 5.47 2.48
N LYS A 218 -15.26 6.21 3.59
CA LYS A 218 -14.20 7.07 4.15
C LYS A 218 -13.42 6.41 5.29
N VAL A 219 -13.73 5.17 5.63
CA VAL A 219 -13.05 4.44 6.72
C VAL A 219 -11.60 4.17 6.32
N ASP A 220 -10.66 4.61 7.14
CA ASP A 220 -9.24 4.29 6.93
C ASP A 220 -8.97 2.83 7.31
N MET A 221 -8.37 2.10 6.40
CA MET A 221 -7.98 0.70 6.63
C MET A 221 -6.48 0.53 6.89
N SER A 222 -5.70 1.61 6.85
CA SER A 222 -4.30 1.61 7.24
C SER A 222 -4.16 1.47 8.76
N PHE A 223 -3.10 0.84 9.23
CA PHE A 223 -2.84 0.74 10.66
C PHE A 223 -2.19 2.03 11.17
N SER A 224 -2.66 2.56 12.28
CA SER A 224 -2.03 3.66 12.99
C SER A 224 -0.82 3.18 13.82
N GLU A 225 0.02 4.11 14.26
CA GLU A 225 1.13 3.80 15.18
C GLU A 225 0.63 3.09 16.45
N ASN A 226 -0.49 3.55 17.02
CA ASN A 226 -1.08 2.97 18.23
C ASN A 226 -1.63 1.55 18.00
N GLU A 227 -2.27 1.30 16.85
CA GLU A 227 -2.75 -0.05 16.51
C GLU A 227 -1.58 -1.02 16.31
N ILE A 228 -0.47 -0.57 15.69
CA ILE A 228 0.75 -1.36 15.56
C ILE A 228 1.34 -1.63 16.94
N ALA A 229 1.43 -0.61 17.81
CA ALA A 229 1.92 -0.78 19.18
C ALA A 229 1.11 -1.83 19.95
N GLY A 230 -0.23 -1.79 19.91
CA GLY A 230 -1.10 -2.79 20.54
C GLY A 230 -0.87 -4.22 20.03
N MET A 231 -0.62 -4.39 18.72
CA MET A 231 -0.22 -5.69 18.16
C MET A 231 1.13 -6.16 18.71
N LEU A 232 2.11 -5.26 18.82
CA LEU A 232 3.44 -5.57 19.37
C LEU A 232 3.40 -5.83 20.88
N GLU A 233 2.50 -5.18 21.63
CA GLU A 233 2.27 -5.50 23.05
C GLU A 233 1.82 -6.95 23.24
N ALA A 234 0.92 -7.42 22.40
CA ALA A 234 0.48 -8.81 22.43
C ALA A 234 1.63 -9.77 22.12
N TYR A 235 2.50 -9.42 21.17
CA TYR A 235 3.70 -10.19 20.85
C TYR A 235 4.73 -10.17 22.00
N GLU A 236 5.01 -9.01 22.57
CA GLU A 236 5.97 -8.83 23.67
C GLU A 236 5.56 -9.60 24.92
N LYS A 237 4.25 -9.68 25.20
CA LYS A 237 3.71 -10.46 26.31
C LYS A 237 4.05 -11.96 26.18
N ASP A 238 4.03 -12.48 24.94
CA ASP A 238 4.28 -13.90 24.67
C ASP A 238 5.79 -14.23 24.59
N HIS A 239 6.62 -13.29 24.11
CA HIS A 239 8.03 -13.56 23.77
C HIS A 239 9.06 -12.85 24.63
N GLN A 240 8.71 -11.77 25.35
CA GLN A 240 9.57 -11.03 26.28
C GLN A 240 10.92 -10.63 25.66
N THR A 241 10.87 -10.01 24.47
CA THR A 241 12.07 -9.63 23.71
C THR A 241 12.82 -8.44 24.32
N GLY A 242 12.13 -7.62 25.13
CA GLY A 242 12.68 -6.39 25.69
C GLY A 242 12.67 -5.21 24.71
N MET A 243 11.93 -5.32 23.58
CA MET A 243 11.85 -4.23 22.61
C MET A 243 11.18 -2.98 23.20
N ASN A 244 11.59 -1.82 22.73
CA ASN A 244 10.83 -0.60 22.95
C ASN A 244 9.66 -0.55 21.97
N ILE A 245 8.45 -0.89 22.44
CA ILE A 245 7.24 -1.06 21.61
C ILE A 245 6.88 0.22 20.88
N GLU A 246 6.88 1.38 21.54
CA GLU A 246 6.53 2.66 20.93
C GLU A 246 7.50 3.05 19.81
N LYS A 247 8.81 2.90 20.09
CA LYS A 247 9.85 3.18 19.10
C LYS A 247 9.74 2.25 17.90
N MET A 248 9.53 0.96 18.13
CA MET A 248 9.37 -0.05 17.07
C MET A 248 8.11 0.19 16.23
N ALA A 249 6.98 0.44 16.88
CA ALA A 249 5.72 0.75 16.18
C ALA A 249 5.85 2.00 15.30
N LYS A 250 6.50 3.06 15.82
CA LYS A 250 6.79 4.28 15.07
C LYS A 250 7.72 4.03 13.89
N ALA A 251 8.76 3.21 14.05
CA ALA A 251 9.67 2.83 12.96
C ALA A 251 8.91 2.05 11.86
N ILE A 252 8.14 1.03 12.22
CA ILE A 252 7.34 0.25 11.27
C ILE A 252 6.34 1.16 10.53
N TYR A 253 5.62 2.03 11.26
CA TYR A 253 4.68 2.97 10.63
C TYR A 253 5.37 3.94 9.67
N ALA A 254 6.51 4.49 10.05
CA ALA A 254 7.27 5.43 9.22
C ALA A 254 7.66 4.85 7.85
N TYR A 255 7.96 3.55 7.77
CA TYR A 255 8.30 2.89 6.52
C TYR A 255 7.10 2.40 5.73
N THR A 256 6.04 1.96 6.41
CA THR A 256 4.88 1.31 5.79
C THR A 256 3.70 2.23 5.58
N SER A 257 3.64 3.38 6.27
CA SER A 257 2.42 4.22 6.43
C SER A 257 1.21 3.38 6.86
N GLY A 258 1.43 2.34 7.66
CA GLY A 258 0.40 1.45 8.17
C GLY A 258 -0.19 0.48 7.13
N TYR A 259 0.47 0.25 5.99
CA TYR A 259 0.01 -0.72 5.00
C TYR A 259 -0.03 -2.13 5.61
N PRO A 260 -1.19 -2.79 5.75
CA PRO A 260 -1.35 -3.99 6.58
C PRO A 260 -0.37 -5.13 6.27
N PHE A 261 -0.21 -5.46 4.99
CA PHE A 261 0.73 -6.50 4.56
C PHE A 261 2.17 -6.15 4.93
N LEU A 262 2.60 -4.90 4.66
CA LEU A 262 3.98 -4.49 4.91
C LEU A 262 4.30 -4.51 6.41
N VAL A 263 3.36 -4.07 7.25
CA VAL A 263 3.48 -4.15 8.71
C VAL A 263 3.66 -5.60 9.16
N SER A 264 2.76 -6.48 8.74
CA SER A 264 2.80 -7.90 9.11
C SER A 264 4.07 -8.60 8.57
N ARG A 265 4.50 -8.28 7.33
CA ARG A 265 5.67 -8.91 6.72
C ARG A 265 6.98 -8.50 7.39
N ILE A 266 7.13 -7.22 7.76
CA ILE A 266 8.30 -6.78 8.54
C ILE A 266 8.36 -7.53 9.87
N CYS A 267 7.24 -7.58 10.61
CA CYS A 267 7.19 -8.30 11.88
C CYS A 267 7.49 -9.80 11.71
N GLN A 268 6.97 -10.42 10.66
CA GLN A 268 7.24 -11.82 10.33
C GLN A 268 8.72 -12.06 10.04
N LEU A 269 9.35 -11.21 9.21
CA LEU A 269 10.78 -11.29 8.90
C LEU A 269 11.65 -11.18 10.16
N MET A 270 11.30 -10.26 11.07
CA MET A 270 12.02 -10.13 12.34
C MET A 270 11.84 -11.36 13.24
N ASP A 271 10.62 -11.91 13.28
CA ASP A 271 10.30 -13.04 14.16
C ASP A 271 10.83 -14.39 13.66
N GLU A 272 10.75 -14.65 12.35
CA GLU A 272 11.01 -15.97 11.77
C GLU A 272 12.39 -16.06 11.09
N ASP A 273 12.74 -15.04 10.28
CA ASP A 273 13.95 -15.08 9.45
C ASP A 273 15.16 -14.54 10.23
N ILE A 274 15.11 -13.29 10.69
CA ILE A 274 16.26 -12.61 11.31
C ILE A 274 16.60 -13.22 12.67
N SER A 275 15.61 -13.62 13.46
CA SER A 275 15.84 -14.25 14.75
C SER A 275 16.62 -15.56 14.68
N THR A 276 16.63 -16.19 13.51
CA THR A 276 17.33 -17.46 13.24
C THR A 276 18.68 -17.28 12.54
N GLU A 277 18.96 -16.08 12.01
CA GLU A 277 20.27 -15.79 11.42
C GLU A 277 21.39 -15.85 12.46
N GLU A 278 22.55 -16.40 12.09
CA GLU A 278 23.72 -16.54 12.98
C GLU A 278 24.13 -15.20 13.60
N LYS A 279 24.00 -14.11 12.87
CA LYS A 279 24.32 -12.74 13.33
C LYS A 279 23.46 -12.28 14.51
N TYR A 280 22.20 -12.67 14.56
CA TYR A 280 21.24 -12.25 15.59
C TYR A 280 21.01 -13.35 16.64
N GLY A 281 20.71 -14.57 16.23
CA GLY A 281 20.63 -15.78 17.05
C GLY A 281 19.55 -15.80 18.13
N SER A 282 18.68 -14.78 18.20
CA SER A 282 17.57 -14.71 19.15
C SER A 282 16.52 -13.68 18.73
N LYS A 283 15.29 -13.83 19.24
CA LYS A 283 14.23 -12.83 19.06
C LYS A 283 14.60 -11.49 19.71
N THR A 284 15.25 -11.49 20.87
CA THR A 284 15.72 -10.25 21.53
C THR A 284 16.66 -9.45 20.64
N ALA A 285 17.60 -10.09 19.96
CA ALA A 285 18.51 -9.42 19.05
C ALA A 285 17.83 -8.98 17.73
N ALA A 286 16.88 -9.76 17.24
CA ALA A 286 16.11 -9.43 16.04
C ALA A 286 15.17 -8.23 16.24
N TRP A 287 14.56 -8.08 17.42
CA TRP A 287 13.63 -6.98 17.74
C TRP A 287 14.36 -5.72 18.24
N THR A 288 15.39 -5.34 17.49
CA THR A 288 16.20 -4.11 17.68
C THR A 288 16.11 -3.24 16.41
N ASP A 289 16.62 -2.00 16.48
CA ASP A 289 16.72 -1.14 15.30
C ASP A 289 17.51 -1.81 14.15
N ALA A 290 18.60 -2.50 14.49
CA ALA A 290 19.42 -3.22 13.51
C ALA A 290 18.64 -4.36 12.83
N GLY A 291 17.91 -5.16 13.60
CA GLY A 291 17.06 -6.21 13.04
C GLY A 291 15.91 -5.67 12.21
N PHE A 292 15.29 -4.55 12.61
CA PHE A 292 14.27 -3.87 11.82
C PHE A 292 14.80 -3.44 10.44
N HIS A 293 15.98 -2.81 10.38
CA HIS A 293 16.57 -2.39 9.10
C HIS A 293 16.97 -3.59 8.23
N GLU A 294 17.42 -4.68 8.83
CA GLU A 294 17.66 -5.91 8.08
C GLU A 294 16.35 -6.49 7.53
N ALA A 295 15.25 -6.48 8.30
CA ALA A 295 13.92 -6.89 7.81
C ALA A 295 13.45 -6.05 6.62
N VAL A 296 13.64 -4.74 6.68
CA VAL A 296 13.32 -3.83 5.56
C VAL A 296 14.15 -4.16 4.32
N LYS A 297 15.44 -4.45 4.50
CA LYS A 297 16.35 -4.84 3.40
C LYS A 297 15.91 -6.16 2.78
N LEU A 298 15.60 -7.18 3.57
CA LEU A 298 15.09 -8.47 3.09
C LEU A 298 13.78 -8.29 2.33
N LEU A 299 12.83 -7.50 2.88
CA LEU A 299 11.54 -7.22 2.24
C LEU A 299 11.69 -6.57 0.85
N LEU A 300 12.63 -5.61 0.71
CA LEU A 300 12.90 -4.94 -0.58
C LEU A 300 13.62 -5.83 -1.59
N ALA A 301 14.31 -6.87 -1.15
CA ALA A 301 15.04 -7.82 -1.98
C ALA A 301 14.21 -9.06 -2.34
N GLU A 302 13.19 -9.38 -1.56
CA GLU A 302 12.38 -10.57 -1.77
C GLU A 302 11.43 -10.45 -2.96
N LYS A 303 11.16 -11.59 -3.57
CA LYS A 303 10.08 -11.73 -4.56
C LYS A 303 8.76 -11.96 -3.82
N ASN A 304 7.88 -10.95 -3.77
CA ASN A 304 6.58 -11.06 -3.15
C ASN A 304 5.43 -10.61 -4.05
N THR A 305 4.25 -11.14 -3.79
CA THR A 305 3.07 -10.93 -4.64
C THR A 305 2.60 -9.48 -4.69
N LEU A 306 2.91 -8.65 -3.68
CA LEU A 306 2.60 -7.23 -3.68
C LEU A 306 3.44 -6.50 -4.74
N PHE A 307 4.76 -6.62 -4.65
CA PHE A 307 5.67 -5.96 -5.61
C PHE A 307 5.53 -6.52 -7.03
N GLU A 308 5.27 -7.83 -7.20
CA GLU A 308 4.93 -8.40 -8.50
C GLU A 308 3.69 -7.75 -9.11
N SER A 309 2.60 -7.66 -8.32
CA SER A 309 1.38 -7.01 -8.78
C SER A 309 1.60 -5.53 -9.12
N LEU A 310 2.40 -4.79 -8.34
CA LEU A 310 2.73 -3.40 -8.63
C LEU A 310 3.56 -3.28 -9.92
N SER A 311 4.56 -4.15 -10.13
CA SER A 311 5.37 -4.19 -11.35
C SER A 311 4.54 -4.47 -12.60
N GLU A 312 3.59 -5.41 -12.54
CA GLU A 312 2.65 -5.69 -13.63
C GLU A 312 1.81 -4.46 -13.99
N LYS A 313 1.40 -3.65 -12.99
CA LYS A 313 0.62 -2.43 -13.23
C LYS A 313 1.47 -1.36 -13.92
N LEU A 314 2.73 -1.19 -13.53
CA LEU A 314 3.64 -0.27 -14.22
C LEU A 314 3.85 -0.65 -15.69
N SER A 315 3.92 -1.95 -15.98
CA SER A 315 4.03 -2.46 -17.35
C SER A 315 2.73 -2.30 -18.14
N SER A 316 1.57 -2.41 -17.48
CA SER A 316 0.24 -2.35 -18.11
C SER A 316 -0.27 -0.91 -18.33
N TYR A 317 0.28 0.08 -17.62
CA TYR A 317 -0.14 1.48 -17.65
C TYR A 317 1.09 2.39 -17.85
N PRO A 318 1.53 2.62 -19.11
CA PRO A 318 2.72 3.45 -19.40
C PRO A 318 2.65 4.87 -18.83
N GLU A 319 1.47 5.51 -18.88
CA GLU A 319 1.30 6.87 -18.35
C GLU A 319 1.49 6.91 -16.82
N LEU A 320 1.05 5.86 -16.10
CA LEU A 320 1.31 5.70 -14.67
C LEU A 320 2.80 5.61 -14.41
N ASN A 321 3.52 4.81 -15.20
CA ASN A 321 4.95 4.62 -15.05
C ASN A 321 5.72 5.93 -15.28
N GLU A 322 5.39 6.68 -16.34
CA GLU A 322 5.98 7.98 -16.63
C GLU A 322 5.69 9.03 -15.53
N MET A 323 4.46 9.04 -15.03
CA MET A 323 4.06 9.94 -13.95
C MET A 323 4.85 9.66 -12.66
N LEU A 324 5.01 8.39 -12.27
CA LEU A 324 5.80 8.01 -11.09
C LEU A 324 7.29 8.32 -11.27
N TYR A 325 7.84 8.08 -12.47
CA TYR A 325 9.20 8.47 -12.80
C TYR A 325 9.39 10.00 -12.66
N THR A 326 8.45 10.78 -13.20
CA THR A 326 8.47 12.25 -13.10
C THR A 326 8.43 12.70 -11.65
N LEU A 327 7.55 12.11 -10.83
CA LEU A 327 7.42 12.44 -9.40
C LEU A 327 8.73 12.20 -8.64
N LEU A 328 9.44 11.12 -8.96
CA LEU A 328 10.66 10.73 -8.25
C LEU A 328 11.91 11.48 -8.69
N PHE A 329 12.05 11.82 -9.97
CA PHE A 329 13.32 12.25 -10.54
C PHE A 329 13.34 13.67 -11.10
N THR A 330 12.20 14.37 -11.17
CA THR A 330 12.18 15.73 -11.75
C THR A 330 11.85 16.82 -10.75
N GLY A 331 11.52 16.47 -9.49
CA GLY A 331 11.10 17.44 -8.46
C GLY A 331 9.81 18.18 -8.77
N LYS A 332 9.08 17.77 -9.81
CA LYS A 332 7.84 18.41 -10.22
C LYS A 332 6.73 18.04 -9.25
N ALA A 333 6.23 19.01 -8.50
CA ALA A 333 5.04 18.81 -7.69
C ALA A 333 3.84 18.59 -8.61
N ILE A 334 3.17 17.45 -8.46
CA ILE A 334 1.97 17.10 -9.20
C ILE A 334 0.77 17.35 -8.29
N ALA A 335 -0.15 18.25 -8.70
CA ALA A 335 -1.37 18.50 -7.97
C ALA A 335 -2.22 17.22 -7.94
N TYR A 336 -2.71 16.85 -6.75
CA TYR A 336 -3.55 15.67 -6.63
C TYR A 336 -4.96 15.95 -7.14
N ASN A 337 -5.35 15.29 -8.22
CA ASN A 337 -6.71 15.31 -8.74
C ASN A 337 -7.17 13.88 -9.03
N TYR A 338 -8.10 13.38 -8.22
CA TYR A 338 -8.59 12.00 -8.38
C TYR A 338 -9.28 11.73 -9.72
N TYR A 339 -9.74 12.76 -10.42
CA TYR A 339 -10.37 12.61 -11.75
C TYR A 339 -9.35 12.50 -12.89
N GLU A 340 -8.08 12.75 -12.63
CA GLU A 340 -7.01 12.48 -13.59
C GLU A 340 -6.76 10.96 -13.62
N PRO A 341 -6.82 10.30 -14.81
CA PRO A 341 -6.82 8.84 -14.90
C PRO A 341 -5.59 8.17 -14.27
N SER A 342 -4.39 8.68 -14.52
CA SER A 342 -3.17 8.09 -13.98
C SER A 342 -3.07 8.24 -12.45
N ILE A 343 -3.55 9.36 -11.88
CA ILE A 343 -3.62 9.59 -10.43
C ILE A 343 -4.65 8.66 -9.79
N SER A 344 -5.82 8.52 -10.44
CA SER A 344 -6.87 7.58 -9.99
C SER A 344 -6.35 6.15 -9.94
N ILE A 345 -5.68 5.69 -11.01
CA ILE A 345 -5.07 4.37 -11.11
C ILE A 345 -3.97 4.21 -10.05
N ALA A 346 -3.08 5.18 -9.91
CA ALA A 346 -2.00 5.15 -8.92
C ALA A 346 -2.53 5.06 -7.48
N THR A 347 -3.59 5.81 -7.18
CA THR A 347 -4.25 5.80 -5.86
C THR A 347 -4.94 4.47 -5.60
N MET A 348 -5.66 3.95 -6.59
CA MET A 348 -6.40 2.70 -6.52
C MET A 348 -5.47 1.50 -6.24
N PHE A 349 -4.30 1.46 -6.87
CA PHE A 349 -3.30 0.42 -6.61
C PHE A 349 -2.41 0.70 -5.40
N GLY A 350 -2.58 1.83 -4.73
CA GLY A 350 -1.86 2.18 -3.52
C GLY A 350 -0.43 2.68 -3.73
N PHE A 351 -0.06 3.10 -4.95
CA PHE A 351 1.26 3.70 -5.22
C PHE A 351 1.40 5.09 -4.59
N VAL A 352 0.31 5.87 -4.64
CA VAL A 352 0.33 7.27 -4.23
C VAL A 352 -0.80 7.60 -3.26
N LYS A 353 -0.61 8.69 -2.55
CA LYS A 353 -1.61 9.29 -1.65
C LYS A 353 -1.71 10.80 -1.88
N ASN A 354 -2.83 11.36 -1.48
CA ASN A 354 -2.99 12.81 -1.38
C ASN A 354 -2.31 13.32 -0.11
N GLN A 355 -1.32 14.19 -0.26
CA GLN A 355 -0.66 14.86 0.83
C GLN A 355 -0.89 16.39 0.69
N ASN A 356 -1.94 16.89 1.34
CA ASN A 356 -2.29 18.32 1.31
C ASN A 356 -2.48 18.90 -0.11
N GLY A 357 -3.18 18.16 -0.98
CA GLY A 357 -3.44 18.59 -2.35
C GLY A 357 -2.32 18.28 -3.35
N VAL A 358 -1.24 17.68 -2.91
CA VAL A 358 -0.11 17.25 -3.75
C VAL A 358 -0.01 15.73 -3.73
N MET A 359 0.34 15.15 -4.87
CA MET A 359 0.59 13.72 -4.99
C MET A 359 1.93 13.36 -4.34
N ALA A 360 1.92 12.32 -3.52
CA ALA A 360 3.12 11.75 -2.91
C ALA A 360 3.10 10.23 -3.01
N ILE A 361 4.27 9.58 -3.03
CA ILE A 361 4.35 8.11 -2.92
C ILE A 361 3.73 7.68 -1.59
N ALA A 362 3.00 6.57 -1.58
CA ALA A 362 2.18 6.15 -0.46
C ALA A 362 3.00 5.87 0.82
N ASN A 363 4.17 5.27 0.68
CA ASN A 363 5.07 4.95 1.80
C ASN A 363 6.53 4.84 1.35
N ARG A 364 7.47 4.82 2.32
CA ARG A 364 8.91 4.76 2.05
C ARG A 364 9.34 3.47 1.36
N LEU A 365 8.72 2.35 1.67
CA LEU A 365 9.06 1.08 1.03
C LEU A 365 8.75 1.11 -0.46
N PHE A 366 7.60 1.63 -0.86
CA PHE A 366 7.27 1.80 -2.27
C PHE A 366 8.18 2.81 -2.96
N GLU A 367 8.52 3.91 -2.29
CA GLU A 367 9.45 4.89 -2.83
C GLU A 367 10.83 4.26 -3.08
N THR A 368 11.39 3.56 -2.09
CA THR A 368 12.68 2.87 -2.22
C THR A 368 12.63 1.77 -3.28
N TRP A 369 11.55 0.98 -3.32
CA TRP A 369 11.36 -0.06 -4.32
C TRP A 369 11.30 0.51 -5.75
N LEU A 370 10.59 1.63 -5.96
CA LEU A 370 10.53 2.31 -7.25
C LEU A 370 11.89 2.86 -7.66
N TYR A 371 12.65 3.49 -6.73
CA TYR A 371 14.03 3.90 -7.01
C TYR A 371 14.88 2.70 -7.43
N ASN A 372 14.81 1.59 -6.70
CA ASN A 372 15.54 0.36 -7.04
C ASN A 372 15.15 -0.16 -8.42
N LEU A 373 13.86 -0.16 -8.76
CA LEU A 373 13.35 -0.59 -10.06
C LEU A 373 13.91 0.28 -11.18
N TYR A 374 13.74 1.60 -11.10
CA TYR A 374 14.16 2.52 -12.15
C TYR A 374 15.69 2.58 -12.32
N LEU A 375 16.45 2.62 -11.22
CA LEU A 375 17.90 2.68 -11.27
C LEU A 375 18.55 1.35 -11.71
N SER A 376 17.81 0.24 -11.74
CA SER A 376 18.31 -1.06 -12.24
C SER A 376 18.13 -1.28 -13.74
N THR A 377 17.49 -0.35 -14.45
CA THR A 377 17.32 -0.47 -15.90
C THR A 377 18.66 -0.39 -16.63
N SER A 378 18.76 -1.10 -17.77
CA SER A 378 19.99 -1.09 -18.58
C SER A 378 20.38 0.32 -19.03
N GLU A 379 19.38 1.19 -19.28
CA GLU A 379 19.61 2.59 -19.62
C GLU A 379 20.35 3.33 -18.49
N MET A 380 19.90 3.17 -17.23
CA MET A 380 20.52 3.83 -16.09
C MET A 380 21.91 3.25 -15.80
N GLN A 381 22.08 1.94 -15.88
CA GLN A 381 23.36 1.29 -15.67
C GLN A 381 24.40 1.61 -16.76
N SER A 382 23.97 2.03 -17.94
CA SER A 382 24.86 2.49 -19.01
C SER A 382 25.39 3.92 -18.81
N LYS A 383 24.89 4.67 -17.84
CA LYS A 383 25.35 6.03 -17.56
C LYS A 383 26.81 6.03 -17.07
N LYS A 384 27.60 6.99 -17.53
CA LYS A 384 29.04 7.12 -17.19
C LYS A 384 29.29 7.19 -15.68
N ILE A 385 28.40 7.82 -14.92
CA ILE A 385 28.51 7.94 -13.45
C ILE A 385 28.44 6.56 -12.76
N TYR A 386 27.62 5.64 -13.27
CA TYR A 386 27.53 4.25 -12.76
C TYR A 386 28.81 3.49 -13.04
N SER A 387 29.36 3.61 -14.26
CA SER A 387 30.62 2.97 -14.66
C SER A 387 31.80 3.49 -13.84
N ALA A 388 31.85 4.80 -13.53
CA ALA A 388 32.88 5.40 -12.70
C ALA A 388 32.89 4.78 -11.29
N ALA A 389 31.71 4.59 -10.69
CA ALA A 389 31.59 3.97 -9.38
C ALA A 389 32.08 2.51 -9.35
N LEU A 390 31.86 1.76 -10.43
CA LEU A 390 32.33 0.36 -10.54
C LEU A 390 33.87 0.27 -10.53
N LEU A 391 34.54 1.23 -11.16
CA LEU A 391 36.01 1.28 -11.20
C LEU A 391 36.60 1.54 -9.83
N ASP A 392 35.97 2.39 -9.04
CA ASP A 392 36.46 2.82 -7.74
C ASP A 392 35.97 1.97 -6.55
N LYS A 393 35.04 1.02 -6.77
CA LYS A 393 34.32 0.27 -5.75
C LYS A 393 35.18 -0.26 -4.60
N ASN A 394 36.33 -0.88 -4.93
CA ASN A 394 37.18 -1.55 -3.94
C ASN A 394 37.88 -0.59 -2.98
N GLN A 395 37.94 0.71 -3.28
CA GLN A 395 38.60 1.73 -2.44
C GLN A 395 37.69 2.24 -1.33
N PHE A 396 36.38 2.00 -1.42
CA PHE A 396 35.38 2.60 -0.56
C PHE A 396 35.05 1.80 0.71
N ILE A 397 35.58 0.58 0.81
CA ILE A 397 35.36 -0.29 1.95
C ILE A 397 36.68 -0.43 2.71
N MET A 398 36.69 0.02 3.96
CA MET A 398 37.83 -0.08 4.86
C MET A 398 37.38 -0.77 6.15
N ASP A 399 38.03 -1.88 6.52
CA ASP A 399 37.71 -2.65 7.71
C ASP A 399 36.21 -3.03 7.86
N GLY A 400 35.56 -3.34 6.73
CA GLY A 400 34.14 -3.69 6.68
C GLY A 400 33.16 -2.51 6.77
N ARG A 401 33.66 -1.26 6.75
CA ARG A 401 32.87 -0.03 6.82
C ARG A 401 32.97 0.76 5.53
N LEU A 402 31.91 1.53 5.21
CA LEU A 402 31.98 2.49 4.11
C LEU A 402 32.80 3.72 4.50
N ASN A 403 33.80 4.04 3.70
CA ASN A 403 34.44 5.35 3.75
C ASN A 403 33.59 6.38 3.00
N MET A 404 32.49 6.83 3.63
CA MET A 404 31.55 7.75 3.00
C MET A 404 32.20 9.07 2.58
N ARG A 405 33.22 9.55 3.33
CA ARG A 405 33.99 10.74 2.95
C ARG A 405 34.67 10.52 1.59
N LEU A 406 35.38 9.43 1.40
CA LEU A 406 36.04 9.11 0.14
C LEU A 406 35.04 8.90 -1.00
N ILE A 407 33.88 8.29 -0.72
CA ILE A 407 32.77 8.17 -1.70
C ILE A 407 32.34 9.56 -2.18
N LEU A 408 32.15 10.50 -1.26
CA LEU A 408 31.76 11.87 -1.60
C LEU A 408 32.88 12.61 -2.35
N GLU A 409 34.14 12.48 -1.95
CA GLU A 409 35.28 13.07 -2.64
C GLU A 409 35.35 12.62 -4.10
N ARG A 410 35.19 11.31 -4.35
CA ARG A 410 35.19 10.76 -5.70
C ARG A 410 33.94 11.12 -6.49
N PHE A 411 32.78 11.15 -5.83
CA PHE A 411 31.55 11.62 -6.46
C PHE A 411 31.66 13.06 -6.97
N VAL A 412 32.24 13.97 -6.17
CA VAL A 412 32.49 15.37 -6.56
C VAL A 412 33.32 15.42 -7.84
N VAL A 413 34.41 14.68 -7.92
CA VAL A 413 35.27 14.65 -9.11
C VAL A 413 34.49 14.14 -10.32
N HIS A 414 33.89 12.96 -10.24
CA HIS A 414 33.16 12.37 -11.36
C HIS A 414 31.94 13.17 -11.80
N PHE A 415 31.22 13.77 -10.85
CA PHE A 415 30.07 14.61 -11.18
C PHE A 415 30.49 15.87 -11.93
N ASN A 416 31.53 16.56 -11.46
CA ASN A 416 32.04 17.75 -12.14
C ASN A 416 32.58 17.43 -13.54
N ASP A 417 33.31 16.32 -13.72
CA ASP A 417 33.84 15.90 -15.01
C ASP A 417 32.71 15.57 -16.02
N LEU A 418 31.59 15.04 -15.55
CA LEU A 418 30.51 14.57 -16.42
C LEU A 418 29.40 15.62 -16.62
N TYR A 419 29.18 16.50 -15.65
CA TYR A 419 28.00 17.36 -15.58
C TYR A 419 28.30 18.81 -15.17
N GLY A 420 29.55 19.17 -14.90
CA GLY A 420 29.95 20.50 -14.38
C GLY A 420 29.63 21.70 -15.29
N GLU A 421 29.49 21.47 -16.60
CA GLU A 421 29.21 22.53 -17.61
C GLU A 421 27.73 22.60 -18.03
N ARG A 422 26.81 22.05 -17.25
CA ARG A 422 25.38 22.06 -17.61
C ARG A 422 24.77 23.46 -17.48
N GLU A 423 24.13 23.93 -18.55
CA GLU A 423 23.33 25.16 -18.60
C GLU A 423 21.85 24.98 -18.22
N GLN A 424 21.39 23.72 -18.05
CA GLN A 424 19.98 23.44 -17.76
C GLN A 424 19.66 23.58 -16.28
N ALA A 425 18.42 23.97 -15.97
CA ALA A 425 17.90 24.01 -14.61
C ALA A 425 18.05 22.64 -13.92
N PHE A 426 18.83 22.60 -12.84
CA PHE A 426 19.09 21.41 -12.06
C PHE A 426 18.17 21.38 -10.83
N VAL A 427 17.63 20.23 -10.50
CA VAL A 427 16.78 20.03 -9.34
C VAL A 427 17.40 19.01 -8.38
N GLU A 428 17.01 19.09 -7.12
CA GLU A 428 17.57 18.28 -6.03
C GLU A 428 17.34 16.77 -6.26
N GLU A 429 16.19 16.41 -6.81
CA GLU A 429 15.83 15.05 -7.18
C GLU A 429 16.74 14.49 -8.29
N GLU A 430 17.19 15.33 -9.19
CA GLU A 430 18.17 14.93 -10.22
C GLU A 430 19.53 14.66 -9.58
N GLY A 431 19.95 15.50 -8.63
CA GLY A 431 21.16 15.28 -7.83
C GLY A 431 21.09 13.96 -7.06
N ARG A 432 19.97 13.70 -6.42
CA ARG A 432 19.70 12.41 -5.73
C ARG A 432 19.81 11.23 -6.68
N LYS A 433 19.21 11.33 -7.88
CA LYS A 433 19.31 10.28 -8.90
C LYS A 433 20.77 9.95 -9.25
N TYR A 434 21.60 10.95 -9.52
CA TYR A 434 23.00 10.71 -9.86
C TYR A 434 23.81 10.15 -8.69
N PHE A 435 23.59 10.65 -7.49
CA PHE A 435 24.26 10.14 -6.31
C PHE A 435 23.87 8.68 -6.00
N LEU A 436 22.60 8.34 -6.07
CA LEU A 436 22.14 6.97 -5.88
C LEU A 436 22.64 6.04 -6.98
N LEU A 437 22.70 6.52 -8.21
CA LEU A 437 23.25 5.75 -9.34
C LEU A 437 24.76 5.48 -9.15
N TYR A 438 25.49 6.43 -8.57
CA TYR A 438 26.90 6.27 -8.19
C TYR A 438 27.07 5.33 -7.00
N LEU A 439 26.26 5.50 -5.97
CA LEU A 439 26.34 4.73 -4.73
C LEU A 439 25.98 3.24 -4.92
N ARG A 440 24.98 2.97 -5.76
CA ARG A 440 24.40 1.63 -5.91
C ARG A 440 25.42 0.52 -6.17
N PRO A 441 26.32 0.59 -7.18
CA PRO A 441 27.30 -0.48 -7.41
C PRO A 441 28.29 -0.66 -6.26
N ILE A 442 28.51 0.39 -5.44
CA ILE A 442 29.41 0.34 -4.28
C ILE A 442 28.82 -0.53 -3.17
N ILE A 443 27.53 -0.32 -2.85
CA ILE A 443 26.86 -1.00 -1.73
C ILE A 443 26.13 -2.28 -2.15
N ASN A 444 26.02 -2.56 -3.46
CA ASN A 444 25.22 -3.66 -3.97
C ASN A 444 25.64 -5.02 -3.39
N GLY A 445 24.64 -5.75 -2.89
CA GLY A 445 24.80 -7.07 -2.26
C GLY A 445 25.12 -7.03 -0.76
N THR A 446 25.51 -5.87 -0.18
CA THR A 446 25.87 -5.75 1.22
C THR A 446 25.05 -4.68 1.95
N GLY A 447 24.91 -3.51 1.34
CA GLY A 447 24.18 -2.38 1.92
C GLY A 447 22.87 -2.12 1.21
N ASN A 448 22.08 -1.23 1.79
CA ASN A 448 20.86 -0.69 1.20
C ASN A 448 20.78 0.82 1.45
N TYR A 449 19.88 1.50 0.75
CA TYR A 449 19.59 2.90 1.02
C TYR A 449 18.07 3.10 1.14
N TYR A 450 17.71 4.14 1.87
CA TYR A 450 16.32 4.54 2.07
C TYR A 450 16.18 6.02 1.74
N ILE A 451 15.06 6.36 1.09
CA ILE A 451 14.69 7.75 0.86
C ILE A 451 13.75 8.17 1.97
N GLU A 452 14.04 9.25 2.68
CA GLU A 452 13.17 9.70 3.75
C GLU A 452 12.01 10.55 3.21
N ALA A 453 10.78 10.13 3.51
CA ALA A 453 9.60 10.90 3.18
C ALA A 453 9.52 12.17 4.03
N ARG A 454 8.92 13.25 3.48
CA ARG A 454 8.67 14.51 4.21
C ARG A 454 7.93 14.24 5.52
N THR A 455 8.56 14.57 6.65
CA THR A 455 7.87 14.64 7.94
C THR A 455 6.91 15.83 7.99
N ARG A 456 6.00 15.89 8.98
CA ARG A 456 4.99 16.97 9.14
C ARG A 456 5.55 18.41 9.12
N GLY A 457 6.86 18.60 9.21
CA GLY A 457 7.55 19.89 9.21
C GLY A 457 8.18 20.31 7.89
N GLN A 458 7.92 19.67 6.76
CA GLN A 458 8.55 19.94 5.44
C GLN A 458 10.07 19.73 5.38
N LYS A 459 10.66 19.08 6.37
CA LYS A 459 12.09 18.77 6.43
C LYS A 459 12.32 17.37 5.86
N ARG A 460 13.26 17.23 4.95
CA ARG A 460 13.65 15.98 4.30
C ARG A 460 15.11 15.69 4.61
N THR A 461 15.42 14.50 5.12
CA THR A 461 16.73 13.89 4.91
C THR A 461 16.64 13.13 3.60
N ASP A 462 17.61 13.33 2.70
CA ASP A 462 17.42 12.81 1.35
C ASP A 462 17.72 11.33 1.23
N VAL A 463 18.79 10.85 1.85
CA VAL A 463 19.19 9.44 1.76
C VAL A 463 19.79 8.96 3.07
N ILE A 464 19.34 7.83 3.55
CA ILE A 464 20.00 7.06 4.61
C ILE A 464 20.60 5.81 3.97
N VAL A 465 21.88 5.60 4.12
CA VAL A 465 22.57 4.39 3.68
C VAL A 465 22.81 3.51 4.88
N ASP A 466 22.34 2.27 4.81
CA ASP A 466 22.69 1.21 5.77
C ASP A 466 23.73 0.28 5.15
N TYR A 467 24.83 0.11 5.83
CA TYR A 467 25.88 -0.80 5.38
C TYR A 467 26.42 -1.58 6.58
N LEU A 468 26.12 -2.88 6.61
CA LEU A 468 26.49 -3.79 7.70
C LEU A 468 26.02 -3.33 9.10
N GLY A 469 24.88 -2.63 9.16
CA GLY A 469 24.29 -2.11 10.40
C GLY A 469 24.82 -0.74 10.82
N GLU A 470 25.71 -0.12 10.06
CA GLU A 470 26.06 1.29 10.20
C GLU A 470 25.20 2.15 9.30
N GLN A 471 24.71 3.27 9.84
CA GLN A 471 23.86 4.22 9.11
C GLN A 471 24.63 5.48 8.77
N TYR A 472 24.56 5.87 7.50
CA TYR A 472 25.13 7.09 6.97
C TYR A 472 23.99 8.00 6.52
N ILE A 473 23.83 9.14 7.20
CA ILE A 473 22.73 10.09 6.94
C ILE A 473 23.25 11.18 6.01
N ILE A 474 22.64 11.30 4.85
CA ILE A 474 23.07 12.19 3.79
C ILE A 474 21.93 13.13 3.45
N GLU A 475 22.17 14.43 3.65
CA GLU A 475 21.28 15.50 3.20
C GLU A 475 21.79 16.02 1.86
N MET A 476 20.90 16.26 0.91
CA MET A 476 21.26 16.81 -0.40
C MET A 476 20.57 18.15 -0.63
N LYS A 477 21.28 19.12 -1.15
CA LYS A 477 20.72 20.46 -1.39
C LYS A 477 21.33 21.13 -2.62
N ILE A 478 20.51 21.98 -3.27
CA ILE A 478 21.02 22.95 -4.21
C ILE A 478 21.45 24.18 -3.42
N TRP A 479 22.66 24.62 -3.65
CA TRP A 479 23.19 25.86 -3.08
C TRP A 479 22.37 27.07 -3.51
N ARG A 480 21.80 27.78 -2.56
CA ARG A 480 21.03 29.03 -2.77
C ARG A 480 21.51 30.19 -1.91
N GLY A 481 22.77 30.14 -1.48
CA GLY A 481 23.39 31.13 -0.60
C GLY A 481 23.71 30.60 0.79
N LYS A 482 24.57 31.36 1.51
CA LYS A 482 25.14 30.92 2.81
C LYS A 482 24.08 30.65 3.87
N GLU A 483 23.10 31.53 4.03
CA GLU A 483 22.01 31.33 5.02
C GLU A 483 21.15 30.08 4.75
N TYR A 484 20.99 29.72 3.48
CA TYR A 484 20.25 28.51 3.10
C TYR A 484 21.04 27.25 3.45
N ASN A 485 22.36 27.29 3.27
CA ASN A 485 23.26 26.18 3.60
C ASN A 485 23.33 25.97 5.12
N GLU A 486 23.51 27.03 5.91
CA GLU A 486 23.52 26.99 7.38
C GLU A 486 22.21 26.41 7.96
N ARG A 487 21.06 26.66 7.30
CA ARG A 487 19.80 26.00 7.66
C ARG A 487 19.83 24.50 7.41
N GLY A 488 20.48 24.07 6.32
CA GLY A 488 20.69 22.67 6.01
C GLY A 488 21.54 21.95 7.04
N GLU A 489 22.62 22.57 7.42
CA GLU A 489 23.52 22.05 8.45
C GLU A 489 22.82 21.85 9.80
N LYS A 490 22.01 22.85 10.24
CA LYS A 490 21.21 22.74 11.47
C LYS A 490 20.15 21.65 11.38
N GLN A 491 19.49 21.54 10.21
CA GLN A 491 18.52 20.51 9.96
C GLN A 491 19.15 19.11 10.05
N LEU A 492 20.31 18.92 9.42
CA LEU A 492 21.05 17.66 9.50
C LEU A 492 21.45 17.34 10.95
N ALA A 493 21.93 18.33 11.72
CA ALA A 493 22.29 18.14 13.11
C ALA A 493 21.10 17.64 13.96
N GLU A 494 19.89 18.21 13.77
CA GLU A 494 18.66 17.74 14.43
C GLU A 494 18.33 16.27 14.07
N TYR A 495 18.61 15.86 12.82
CA TYR A 495 18.44 14.45 12.41
C TYR A 495 19.45 13.53 13.06
N LEU A 496 20.71 13.95 13.16
CA LEU A 496 21.75 13.16 13.81
C LEU A 496 21.39 12.83 15.27
N ASP A 497 20.72 13.76 15.96
CA ASP A 497 20.21 13.50 17.30
C ASP A 497 19.13 12.41 17.31
N ALA A 498 18.18 12.46 16.37
CA ALA A 498 17.11 11.48 16.26
C ALA A 498 17.61 10.06 15.91
N TYR A 499 18.72 9.98 15.18
CA TYR A 499 19.37 8.71 14.81
C TYR A 499 20.53 8.31 15.76
N HIS A 500 20.75 9.06 16.84
CA HIS A 500 21.81 8.81 17.81
C HIS A 500 23.21 8.67 17.20
N THR A 501 23.50 9.47 16.17
CA THR A 501 24.80 9.52 15.51
C THR A 501 25.42 10.91 15.64
N SER A 502 26.74 10.96 15.62
CA SER A 502 27.51 12.22 15.72
C SER A 502 28.02 12.72 14.37
N THR A 503 27.97 11.90 13.32
CA THR A 503 28.51 12.26 12.00
C THR A 503 27.41 12.21 10.94
N GLY A 504 27.27 13.29 10.19
CA GLY A 504 26.38 13.43 9.05
C GLY A 504 27.08 13.90 7.78
N TYR A 505 26.41 13.79 6.66
CA TYR A 505 26.94 14.12 5.34
C TYR A 505 26.01 15.09 4.65
N LEU A 506 26.57 16.14 4.07
CA LEU A 506 25.85 17.16 3.28
C LEU A 506 26.39 17.17 1.86
N LEU A 507 25.54 16.93 0.87
CA LEU A 507 25.91 17.01 -0.54
C LEU A 507 25.26 18.25 -1.16
N SER A 508 26.08 19.27 -1.41
CA SER A 508 25.66 20.59 -1.89
C SER A 508 25.94 20.73 -3.39
N PHE A 509 24.89 20.83 -4.20
CA PHE A 509 25.00 21.08 -5.64
C PHE A 509 25.08 22.61 -5.89
N ASN A 510 26.27 23.12 -6.22
CA ASN A 510 26.52 24.52 -6.40
C ASN A 510 26.88 24.82 -7.86
N PHE A 511 26.04 25.59 -8.55
CA PHE A 511 26.22 25.97 -9.96
C PHE A 511 26.74 27.40 -10.14
N ASN A 512 27.24 28.05 -9.08
CA ASN A 512 27.87 29.37 -9.20
C ASN A 512 29.23 29.27 -9.91
N LYS A 513 29.56 30.29 -10.73
CA LYS A 513 30.83 30.34 -11.48
C LYS A 513 32.07 30.33 -10.59
N ASN A 514 31.98 30.88 -9.38
CA ASN A 514 33.11 31.03 -8.43
C ASN A 514 32.93 30.06 -7.24
N LYS A 515 32.37 28.87 -7.45
CA LYS A 515 32.24 27.88 -6.39
C LYS A 515 33.60 27.27 -6.04
N GLU A 516 33.80 27.00 -4.77
CA GLU A 516 34.87 26.11 -4.29
C GLU A 516 34.30 24.68 -4.21
N THR A 517 34.78 23.81 -5.08
CA THR A 517 34.39 22.39 -5.08
C THR A 517 35.29 21.58 -4.16
N GLY A 518 34.79 20.56 -3.55
CA GLY A 518 35.57 19.69 -2.67
C GLY A 518 34.79 19.20 -1.46
N VAL A 519 35.50 18.59 -0.52
CA VAL A 519 34.92 18.06 0.71
C VAL A 519 35.49 18.79 1.92
N HIS A 520 34.62 19.36 2.73
CA HIS A 520 34.95 20.15 3.91
C HIS A 520 34.37 19.52 5.18
N GLU A 521 34.91 19.87 6.32
CA GLU A 521 34.44 19.41 7.61
C GLU A 521 33.89 20.59 8.42
N ILE A 522 32.67 20.48 8.92
CA ILE A 522 31.96 21.48 9.69
C ILE A 522 31.63 20.88 11.06
N ILE A 523 31.97 21.59 12.13
CA ILE A 523 31.66 21.18 13.49
C ILE A 523 30.54 22.05 14.04
N LEU A 524 29.43 21.42 14.45
CA LEU A 524 28.27 22.05 15.07
C LEU A 524 28.01 21.42 16.45
N GLY A 525 28.51 22.07 17.49
CA GLY A 525 28.44 21.52 18.85
C GLY A 525 29.22 20.21 18.95
N ASP A 526 28.54 19.13 19.26
CA ASP A 526 29.07 17.76 19.33
C ASP A 526 28.94 16.98 18.01
N LYS A 527 28.38 17.61 16.97
CA LYS A 527 28.14 16.99 15.67
C LYS A 527 29.22 17.36 14.65
N LYS A 528 29.60 16.39 13.85
CA LYS A 528 30.52 16.51 12.72
C LYS A 528 29.75 16.35 11.42
N ILE A 529 29.77 17.37 10.58
CA ILE A 529 29.18 17.33 9.24
C ILE A 529 30.31 17.31 8.21
N ILE A 530 30.27 16.36 7.30
CA ILE A 530 31.16 16.27 6.14
C ILE A 530 30.38 16.82 4.95
N GLU A 531 30.70 18.05 4.52
CA GLU A 531 30.06 18.67 3.37
C GLU A 531 30.87 18.41 2.11
N ALA A 532 30.20 17.93 1.07
CA ALA A 532 30.72 17.80 -0.29
C ALA A 532 30.03 18.83 -1.19
N VAL A 533 30.80 19.73 -1.81
CA VAL A 533 30.33 20.75 -2.74
C VAL A 533 30.69 20.32 -4.16
N VAL A 534 29.66 20.18 -5.02
CA VAL A 534 29.77 19.78 -6.43
C VAL A 534 29.52 20.93 -7.37
#